data_11c16a3b82253e51b60629b6d5282243
#
_entry.id   11c16a3b82253e51b60629b6d5282243
#
_cell.length_a   1.000
_cell.length_b   1.000
_cell.length_c   1.000
_cell.angle_alpha   90.00
_cell.angle_beta   90.00
_cell.angle_gamma   90.00
#
_symmetry.space_group_name_H-M   'P 1'
#
loop_
_entity.id
_entity.type
_entity.pdbx_description
1 polymer ?
#
loop_
_entity_poly.entity_id
_entity_poly.type
_entity_poly.pdbx_seq_one_letter_code
_entity_poly.pdbx_strand_id
1 'polypeptide(L)'
;SRGLGDVYKRQGIPISASGAALGSGWETNVTEGIVPNSVWTLLHRPTCDPTGMVYIGPFWGDIYLSSDNGASGLQSKKGAVPITGTEGLNWYIANERAMRVGKRLPTYAEFCKGAYGSPQGADGNNTYAWSATSNTARTTCGNVKNAVSATNVRDLVGNVWKWLDEFIHDPTGSAWNWYDVMSGQKVGQLYMANNTGLRALVGGGDWGDGVHGGSRTVGCRSCPWDVDTSFGVWCV
;
A
#
# COMPACT_ATOMS: atom_id res chain seq x y z
N SER A 1 -19.94 0.46 35.45
CA SER A 1 -20.42 0.68 34.09
C SER A 1 -19.33 1.44 33.32
N ARG A 2 -18.61 0.75 32.45
CA ARG A 2 -17.74 1.42 31.50
C ARG A 2 -18.64 2.16 30.51
N GLY A 3 -18.65 3.46 30.57
CA GLY A 3 -19.48 4.28 29.71
C GLY A 3 -19.11 4.14 28.25
N LEU A 4 -20.05 4.36 27.35
CA LEU A 4 -19.85 4.40 25.90
C LEU A 4 -18.62 5.25 25.49
N GLY A 5 -18.22 6.24 26.30
CA GLY A 5 -17.01 7.04 26.07
C GLY A 5 -15.70 6.27 26.02
N ASP A 6 -15.58 5.11 26.68
CA ASP A 6 -14.36 4.29 26.62
C ASP A 6 -14.27 3.42 25.36
N VAL A 7 -15.40 3.10 24.75
CA VAL A 7 -15.45 2.35 23.49
C VAL A 7 -14.99 3.21 22.32
N TYR A 8 -15.27 4.50 22.36
CA TYR A 8 -14.92 5.44 21.29
C TYR A 8 -13.53 6.08 21.42
N LYS A 9 -12.86 5.93 22.56
CA LYS A 9 -11.51 6.47 22.77
C LYS A 9 -10.42 5.74 21.94
N ARG A 10 -10.76 4.63 21.32
CA ARG A 10 -9.86 3.85 20.44
C ARG A 10 -10.45 3.76 19.04
N GLN A 11 -10.91 4.85 18.54
CA GLN A 11 -11.28 4.98 17.14
C GLN A 11 -10.02 5.12 16.31
N GLY A 12 -10.09 4.76 15.04
CA GLY A 12 -8.99 4.88 14.11
C GLY A 12 -8.31 6.25 14.11
N ILE A 13 -7.55 6.59 13.14
CA ILE A 13 -6.80 7.84 13.13
C ILE A 13 -7.76 9.03 13.10
N PRO A 14 -7.79 9.88 14.14
CA PRO A 14 -8.60 11.09 14.11
C PRO A 14 -8.04 12.07 13.09
N ILE A 15 -8.90 12.73 12.36
CA ILE A 15 -8.56 13.82 11.47
C ILE A 15 -8.73 15.12 12.26
N SER A 16 -7.64 15.86 12.45
CA SER A 16 -7.74 17.18 13.07
C SER A 16 -8.08 18.27 12.05
N ALA A 17 -8.80 19.29 12.45
CA ALA A 17 -9.09 20.45 11.60
C ALA A 17 -7.83 21.17 11.14
N SER A 18 -6.80 21.19 11.97
CA SER A 18 -5.49 21.78 11.63
C SER A 18 -4.65 20.88 10.72
N GLY A 19 -4.97 19.61 10.58
CA GLY A 19 -4.13 18.63 9.90
C GLY A 19 -2.80 18.37 10.59
N ALA A 20 -2.48 19.06 11.66
CA ALA A 20 -1.16 19.02 12.29
C ALA A 20 -0.78 17.65 12.84
N ALA A 21 -1.72 16.92 13.43
CA ALA A 21 -1.46 15.58 13.96
C ALA A 21 -1.27 14.53 12.88
N LEU A 22 -1.82 14.75 11.67
CA LEU A 22 -1.82 13.82 10.56
C LEU A 22 -0.96 14.32 9.38
N GLY A 23 -0.33 15.49 9.54
CA GLY A 23 0.50 16.13 8.54
C GLY A 23 -0.29 16.99 7.55
N SER A 24 0.37 17.43 6.49
CA SER A 24 -0.20 18.30 5.48
C SER A 24 -0.88 17.51 4.34
N GLY A 25 -1.62 18.20 3.51
CA GLY A 25 -2.18 17.65 2.30
C GLY A 25 -3.67 17.41 2.38
N TRP A 26 -4.13 16.20 2.20
CA TRP A 26 -5.57 15.91 2.13
C TRP A 26 -6.32 16.22 3.42
N GLU A 27 -5.67 16.17 4.57
CA GLU A 27 -6.28 16.45 5.87
C GLU A 27 -6.68 17.90 6.03
N THR A 28 -6.00 18.81 5.35
CA THR A 28 -6.33 20.24 5.40
C THR A 28 -7.67 20.58 4.77
N ASN A 29 -8.22 19.67 3.97
CA ASN A 29 -9.52 19.84 3.34
C ASN A 29 -10.65 19.12 4.06
N VAL A 30 -10.35 18.48 5.19
CA VAL A 30 -11.30 17.71 5.97
C VAL A 30 -11.48 18.43 7.31
N THR A 31 -12.70 18.73 7.68
CA THR A 31 -13.06 19.19 9.03
C THR A 31 -12.74 18.09 10.04
N GLU A 32 -12.71 18.44 11.31
CA GLU A 32 -12.52 17.45 12.37
C GLU A 32 -13.42 16.23 12.18
N GLY A 33 -12.86 15.05 12.34
CA GLY A 33 -13.59 13.82 12.10
C GLY A 33 -12.72 12.59 12.27
N ILE A 34 -13.21 11.50 11.74
CA ILE A 34 -12.57 10.19 11.79
C ILE A 34 -12.44 9.67 10.37
N VAL A 35 -11.31 9.07 10.03
CA VAL A 35 -11.13 8.39 8.75
C VAL A 35 -12.24 7.34 8.61
N PRO A 36 -13.05 7.39 7.54
CA PRO A 36 -14.10 6.40 7.34
C PRO A 36 -13.53 4.98 7.35
N ASN A 37 -14.25 4.04 7.95
CA ASN A 37 -13.87 2.63 8.12
C ASN A 37 -12.66 2.37 9.04
N SER A 38 -12.13 3.37 9.74
CA SER A 38 -11.05 3.16 10.72
C SER A 38 -11.57 2.99 12.16
N VAL A 39 -12.87 3.03 12.36
CA VAL A 39 -13.49 2.82 13.67
C VAL A 39 -13.60 1.34 13.99
N TRP A 40 -13.18 0.95 15.16
CA TRP A 40 -13.21 -0.43 15.63
C TRP A 40 -13.78 -0.54 17.06
N THR A 41 -14.23 -1.73 17.40
CA THR A 41 -14.71 -2.09 18.73
C THR A 41 -14.03 -3.36 19.20
N LEU A 42 -14.23 -3.75 20.46
CA LEU A 42 -13.69 -5.02 20.97
C LEU A 42 -14.23 -6.25 20.22
N LEU A 43 -15.39 -6.13 19.59
CA LEU A 43 -16.04 -7.21 18.85
C LEU A 43 -15.73 -7.17 17.34
N HIS A 44 -15.28 -6.01 16.84
CA HIS A 44 -14.98 -5.79 15.43
C HIS A 44 -13.67 -5.06 15.29
N ARG A 45 -12.60 -5.81 15.24
CA ARG A 45 -11.21 -5.32 15.07
C ARG A 45 -10.33 -6.44 14.53
N PRO A 46 -9.15 -6.13 13.96
CA PRO A 46 -8.14 -7.13 13.67
C PRO A 46 -7.57 -7.73 14.96
N THR A 47 -6.87 -8.84 14.84
CA THR A 47 -6.17 -9.47 15.97
C THR A 47 -4.93 -8.70 16.42
N CYS A 48 -4.32 -7.93 15.50
CA CYS A 48 -3.21 -7.02 15.79
C CYS A 48 -3.69 -5.67 16.36
N ASP A 49 -2.77 -4.73 16.56
CA ASP A 49 -3.10 -3.34 16.88
C ASP A 49 -3.82 -2.69 15.67
N PRO A 50 -5.08 -2.28 15.84
CA PRO A 50 -5.86 -1.66 14.77
C PRO A 50 -5.47 -0.21 14.45
N THR A 51 -4.53 0.37 15.20
CA THR A 51 -4.08 1.75 14.98
C THR A 51 -3.48 1.89 13.59
N GLY A 52 -4.01 2.85 12.83
CA GLY A 52 -3.55 3.08 11.45
C GLY A 52 -4.11 2.09 10.42
N MET A 53 -5.17 1.35 10.75
CA MET A 53 -5.85 0.43 9.84
C MET A 53 -7.27 0.89 9.50
N VAL A 54 -7.76 0.41 8.35
CA VAL A 54 -9.16 0.57 7.90
C VAL A 54 -9.75 -0.78 7.56
N TYR A 55 -11.07 -0.91 7.75
CA TYR A 55 -11.83 -2.10 7.34
C TYR A 55 -12.15 -2.04 5.84
N ILE A 56 -11.71 -3.05 5.11
CA ILE A 56 -11.80 -3.11 3.63
C ILE A 56 -12.84 -4.17 3.18
N GLY A 57 -13.73 -4.54 4.05
CA GLY A 57 -14.72 -5.59 3.83
C GLY A 57 -14.36 -6.84 4.63
N PRO A 58 -13.81 -7.94 4.06
CA PRO A 58 -13.53 -9.13 4.85
C PRO A 58 -12.24 -9.04 5.68
N PHE A 59 -11.43 -7.99 5.52
CA PHE A 59 -10.15 -7.84 6.21
C PHE A 59 -9.89 -6.37 6.59
N TRP A 60 -8.90 -6.18 7.47
CA TRP A 60 -8.35 -4.89 7.83
C TRP A 60 -7.03 -4.68 7.07
N GLY A 61 -6.80 -3.47 6.57
CA GLY A 61 -5.55 -3.09 5.91
C GLY A 61 -5.00 -1.79 6.46
N ASP A 62 -3.70 -1.62 6.36
CA ASP A 62 -3.02 -0.39 6.76
C ASP A 62 -3.49 0.80 5.92
N ILE A 63 -3.65 1.97 6.53
CA ILE A 63 -3.99 3.21 5.80
C ILE A 63 -2.82 3.67 4.94
N TYR A 64 -1.60 3.51 5.43
CA TYR A 64 -0.38 3.96 4.80
C TYR A 64 0.55 2.79 4.48
N LEU A 65 1.44 2.99 3.54
CA LEU A 65 2.54 2.05 3.31
C LEU A 65 3.33 1.84 4.60
N SER A 66 3.83 0.64 4.76
CA SER A 66 4.56 0.27 5.97
C SER A 66 5.90 1.00 6.06
N SER A 67 6.20 1.49 7.24
CA SER A 67 7.48 2.09 7.61
C SER A 67 8.08 1.38 8.83
N ASP A 68 9.37 1.55 9.06
CA ASP A 68 10.05 0.99 10.23
C ASP A 68 9.48 1.59 11.52
N ASN A 69 9.21 0.76 12.52
CA ASN A 69 8.71 1.18 13.83
C ASN A 69 9.83 1.34 14.88
N GLY A 70 11.10 1.17 14.48
CA GLY A 70 12.25 1.21 15.36
C GLY A 70 12.49 -0.05 16.21
N ALA A 71 11.61 -1.06 16.12
CA ALA A 71 11.70 -2.32 16.88
C ALA A 71 11.72 -3.54 15.95
N SER A 72 12.26 -3.39 14.75
CA SER A 72 12.31 -4.43 13.71
C SER A 72 10.93 -4.92 13.23
N GLY A 73 9.87 -4.17 13.50
CA GLY A 73 8.52 -4.39 13.00
C GLY A 73 8.12 -3.33 11.99
N LEU A 74 6.83 -3.29 11.66
CA LEU A 74 6.24 -2.35 10.73
C LEU A 74 5.16 -1.50 11.40
N GLN A 75 4.97 -0.29 10.91
CA GLN A 75 3.88 0.60 11.32
C GLN A 75 3.23 1.27 10.10
N SER A 76 1.94 1.56 10.22
CA SER A 76 1.18 2.40 9.30
C SER A 76 1.16 3.82 9.85
N LYS A 77 1.97 4.72 9.25
CA LYS A 77 2.10 6.08 9.79
C LYS A 77 2.24 7.11 8.69
N LYS A 78 1.41 8.15 8.74
CA LYS A 78 1.52 9.29 7.84
C LYS A 78 2.84 10.03 8.01
N GLY A 79 3.39 10.50 6.89
CA GLY A 79 4.64 11.26 6.87
C GLY A 79 5.90 10.43 7.12
N ALA A 80 5.76 9.14 7.44
CA ALA A 80 6.91 8.24 7.56
C ALA A 80 7.43 7.85 6.17
N VAL A 81 8.71 7.54 6.09
CA VAL A 81 9.32 7.02 4.86
C VAL A 81 8.97 5.54 4.74
N PRO A 82 8.40 5.07 3.61
CA PRO A 82 8.16 3.65 3.39
C PRO A 82 9.45 2.86 3.48
N ILE A 83 9.43 1.73 4.18
CA ILE A 83 10.57 0.82 4.20
C ILE A 83 10.75 0.15 2.84
N THR A 84 11.99 0.02 2.38
CA THR A 84 12.31 -0.61 1.10
C THR A 84 13.62 -1.40 1.18
N GLY A 85 14.12 -1.86 0.05
CA GLY A 85 15.45 -2.45 -0.04
C GLY A 85 16.59 -1.52 0.39
N THR A 86 16.37 -0.21 0.48
CA THR A 86 17.33 0.70 1.10
C THR A 86 17.66 0.29 2.53
N GLU A 87 16.68 -0.25 3.25
CA GLU A 87 16.82 -0.79 4.61
C GLU A 87 17.01 -2.31 4.61
N GLY A 88 17.41 -2.90 3.47
CA GLY A 88 17.64 -4.33 3.32
C GLY A 88 16.36 -5.18 3.19
N LEU A 89 15.23 -4.57 2.84
CA LEU A 89 13.97 -5.28 2.69
C LEU A 89 13.97 -6.18 1.45
N ASN A 90 13.59 -7.43 1.64
CA ASN A 90 13.18 -8.36 0.61
C ASN A 90 11.87 -9.03 1.03
N TRP A 91 11.32 -9.95 0.24
CA TRP A 91 10.03 -10.58 0.55
C TRP A 91 10.03 -11.30 1.92
N TYR A 92 11.11 -12.04 2.23
CA TYR A 92 11.21 -12.80 3.48
C TYR A 92 11.25 -11.88 4.70
N ILE A 93 12.07 -10.83 4.63
CA ILE A 93 12.20 -9.83 5.70
C ILE A 93 10.89 -9.03 5.84
N ALA A 94 10.22 -8.71 4.72
CA ALA A 94 8.92 -8.05 4.72
C ALA A 94 7.88 -8.87 5.48
N ASN A 95 7.81 -10.17 5.18
CA ASN A 95 6.88 -11.10 5.83
C ASN A 95 7.22 -11.27 7.32
N GLU A 96 8.48 -11.49 7.66
CA GLU A 96 8.93 -11.58 9.06
C GLU A 96 8.56 -10.33 9.87
N ARG A 97 8.84 -9.14 9.34
CA ARG A 97 8.52 -7.87 10.02
C ARG A 97 7.01 -7.64 10.16
N ALA A 98 6.21 -8.03 9.18
CA ALA A 98 4.76 -7.98 9.26
C ALA A 98 4.23 -8.91 10.37
N MET A 99 4.71 -10.17 10.42
CA MET A 99 4.32 -11.14 11.43
C MET A 99 4.69 -10.70 12.86
N ARG A 100 5.81 -9.99 13.05
CA ARG A 100 6.22 -9.44 14.35
C ARG A 100 5.19 -8.47 14.95
N VAL A 101 4.38 -7.83 14.12
CA VAL A 101 3.32 -6.91 14.55
C VAL A 101 1.92 -7.50 14.37
N GLY A 102 1.82 -8.83 14.14
CA GLY A 102 0.55 -9.55 14.00
C GLY A 102 -0.17 -9.29 12.67
N LYS A 103 0.56 -8.85 11.65
CA LYS A 103 0.07 -8.59 10.29
C LYS A 103 0.68 -9.56 9.29
N ARG A 104 0.28 -9.45 8.04
CA ARG A 104 0.82 -10.22 6.92
C ARG A 104 0.86 -9.39 5.64
N LEU A 105 1.52 -9.92 4.63
CA LEU A 105 1.43 -9.39 3.28
C LEU A 105 0.03 -9.64 2.69
N PRO A 106 -0.48 -8.77 1.81
CA PRO A 106 -1.75 -8.98 1.15
C PRO A 106 -1.61 -10.00 0.01
N THR A 107 -2.66 -10.74 -0.26
CA THR A 107 -2.82 -11.40 -1.56
C THR A 107 -3.06 -10.37 -2.66
N TYR A 108 -2.87 -10.76 -3.93
CA TYR A 108 -3.17 -9.88 -5.07
C TYR A 108 -4.64 -9.44 -5.07
N ALA A 109 -5.56 -10.33 -4.73
CA ALA A 109 -6.98 -9.99 -4.63
C ALA A 109 -7.27 -8.94 -3.54
N GLU A 110 -6.63 -9.05 -2.38
CA GLU A 110 -6.73 -8.09 -1.29
C GLU A 110 -6.10 -6.75 -1.67
N PHE A 111 -4.94 -6.80 -2.34
CA PHE A 111 -4.30 -5.61 -2.89
C PHE A 111 -5.23 -4.86 -3.86
N CYS A 112 -5.80 -5.57 -4.85
CA CYS A 112 -6.76 -4.98 -5.80
C CYS A 112 -7.97 -4.36 -5.10
N LYS A 113 -8.45 -4.97 -4.02
CA LYS A 113 -9.56 -4.44 -3.23
C LYS A 113 -9.17 -3.20 -2.44
N GLY A 114 -8.01 -3.22 -1.80
CA GLY A 114 -7.46 -2.07 -1.08
C GLY A 114 -7.17 -0.88 -2.00
N ALA A 115 -6.67 -1.13 -3.20
CA ALA A 115 -6.32 -0.13 -4.20
C ALA A 115 -7.51 0.36 -5.04
N TYR A 116 -8.69 -0.24 -4.90
CA TYR A 116 -9.86 0.12 -5.69
C TYR A 116 -10.20 1.61 -5.57
N GLY A 117 -10.40 2.27 -6.72
CA GLY A 117 -10.72 3.71 -6.77
C GLY A 117 -9.52 4.63 -6.56
N SER A 118 -8.31 4.11 -6.39
CA SER A 118 -7.10 4.94 -6.45
C SER A 118 -6.94 5.54 -7.84
N PRO A 119 -6.42 6.77 -7.95
CA PRO A 119 -6.01 7.32 -9.24
C PRO A 119 -5.01 6.41 -9.93
N GLN A 120 -5.14 6.29 -11.24
CA GLN A 120 -4.31 5.41 -12.06
C GLN A 120 -3.17 6.20 -12.71
N GLY A 121 -2.02 5.58 -12.91
CA GLY A 121 -0.92 6.18 -13.65
C GLY A 121 -1.34 6.57 -15.08
N ALA A 122 -2.18 5.78 -15.71
CA ALA A 122 -2.73 6.04 -17.05
C ALA A 122 -3.69 7.24 -17.12
N ASP A 123 -4.12 7.80 -16.00
CA ASP A 123 -4.89 9.05 -16.00
C ASP A 123 -4.04 10.25 -16.45
N GLY A 124 -2.72 10.07 -16.51
CA GLY A 124 -1.79 11.11 -16.96
C GLY A 124 -1.75 12.36 -16.08
N ASN A 125 -2.27 12.26 -14.87
CA ASN A 125 -2.41 13.38 -13.95
C ASN A 125 -1.51 13.20 -12.73
N ASN A 126 -0.36 13.85 -12.77
CA ASN A 126 0.64 13.83 -11.72
C ASN A 126 0.13 14.27 -10.33
N THR A 127 -1.03 14.91 -10.26
CA THR A 127 -1.64 15.34 -9.02
C THR A 127 -2.29 14.17 -8.26
N TYR A 128 -2.65 13.09 -8.96
CA TYR A 128 -3.43 11.99 -8.39
C TYR A 128 -2.60 10.80 -7.96
N ALA A 129 -1.59 10.43 -8.72
CA ALA A 129 -0.78 9.27 -8.41
C ALA A 129 0.71 9.61 -8.51
N TRP A 130 1.48 9.23 -7.50
CA TRP A 130 2.92 9.52 -7.47
C TRP A 130 3.67 8.91 -8.64
N SER A 131 3.32 7.69 -9.05
CA SER A 131 3.92 7.01 -10.19
C SER A 131 3.77 7.77 -11.50
N ALA A 132 2.71 8.57 -11.65
CA ALA A 132 2.49 9.35 -12.87
C ALA A 132 3.39 10.58 -12.99
N THR A 133 4.18 10.90 -11.98
CA THR A 133 5.04 12.10 -11.95
C THR A 133 6.44 11.87 -12.50
N SER A 134 6.81 10.64 -12.86
CA SER A 134 8.19 10.29 -13.23
C SER A 134 9.21 10.69 -12.15
N ASN A 135 8.86 10.55 -10.90
CA ASN A 135 9.72 10.86 -9.78
C ASN A 135 10.92 9.92 -9.71
N THR A 136 11.98 10.36 -9.07
CA THR A 136 13.25 9.63 -9.02
C THR A 136 13.46 8.86 -7.73
N ALA A 137 12.53 8.94 -6.79
CA ALA A 137 12.64 8.26 -5.49
C ALA A 137 11.27 8.13 -4.81
N ARG A 138 11.20 7.24 -3.82
CA ARG A 138 10.06 7.12 -2.91
C ARG A 138 9.79 8.44 -2.17
N THR A 139 8.54 8.70 -1.84
CA THR A 139 8.13 9.81 -0.99
C THR A 139 7.56 9.31 0.33
N THR A 140 7.38 10.21 1.28
CA THR A 140 6.75 9.90 2.56
C THR A 140 5.28 9.51 2.38
N CYS A 141 4.81 8.60 3.22
CA CYS A 141 3.45 8.07 3.17
C CYS A 141 2.39 9.17 3.31
N GLY A 142 1.40 9.16 2.43
CA GLY A 142 0.30 10.13 2.42
C GLY A 142 0.70 11.53 1.99
N ASN A 143 1.85 11.72 1.34
CA ASN A 143 2.32 13.01 0.84
C ASN A 143 1.48 13.51 -0.34
N VAL A 144 1.06 12.61 -1.23
CA VAL A 144 0.24 12.98 -2.39
C VAL A 144 -1.23 13.03 -1.98
N LYS A 145 -1.81 14.21 -2.01
CA LYS A 145 -3.17 14.48 -1.51
C LYS A 145 -4.22 13.52 -2.06
N ASN A 146 -4.22 13.30 -3.36
CA ASN A 146 -5.25 12.53 -4.04
C ASN A 146 -4.89 11.05 -4.25
N ALA A 147 -3.70 10.60 -3.84
CA ALA A 147 -3.30 9.19 -3.92
C ALA A 147 -4.00 8.35 -2.85
N VAL A 148 -5.31 8.29 -2.93
CA VAL A 148 -6.18 7.60 -1.97
C VAL A 148 -7.19 6.72 -2.69
N SER A 149 -7.39 5.51 -2.18
CA SER A 149 -8.40 4.58 -2.67
C SER A 149 -9.79 4.88 -2.12
N ALA A 150 -10.81 4.26 -2.71
CA ALA A 150 -12.19 4.32 -2.19
C ALA A 150 -12.33 3.70 -0.78
N THR A 151 -11.35 2.91 -0.36
CA THR A 151 -11.28 2.31 0.98
C THR A 151 -10.44 3.11 1.96
N ASN A 152 -10.01 4.33 1.59
CA ASN A 152 -9.16 5.23 2.37
C ASN A 152 -7.71 4.75 2.59
N VAL A 153 -7.23 3.81 1.80
CA VAL A 153 -5.82 3.42 1.78
C VAL A 153 -5.03 4.37 0.89
N ARG A 154 -3.82 4.71 1.31
CA ARG A 154 -2.93 5.67 0.67
C ARG A 154 -1.79 5.00 -0.08
N ASP A 155 -1.39 5.62 -1.19
CA ASP A 155 -0.17 5.29 -1.94
C ASP A 155 -0.11 3.87 -2.50
N LEU A 156 -1.25 3.17 -2.68
CA LEU A 156 -1.24 1.83 -3.26
C LEU A 156 -0.95 1.83 -4.76
N VAL A 157 -1.14 2.96 -5.44
CA VAL A 157 -0.71 3.15 -6.83
C VAL A 157 0.49 4.08 -6.84
N GLY A 158 1.61 3.60 -7.34
CA GLY A 158 2.88 4.34 -7.36
C GLY A 158 3.61 4.33 -6.02
N ASN A 159 4.51 5.26 -5.83
CA ASN A 159 5.44 5.41 -4.73
C ASN A 159 6.48 4.27 -4.69
N VAL A 160 6.11 3.09 -4.24
CA VAL A 160 6.94 1.87 -4.27
C VAL A 160 6.10 0.68 -4.68
N TRP A 161 6.68 -0.35 -5.27
CA TRP A 161 6.07 -1.66 -5.42
C TRP A 161 5.78 -2.27 -4.05
N LYS A 162 4.68 -2.98 -3.90
CA LYS A 162 4.27 -3.64 -2.64
C LYS A 162 4.39 -5.14 -2.80
N TRP A 163 5.22 -5.78 -1.98
CA TRP A 163 5.31 -7.24 -1.93
C TRP A 163 3.94 -7.85 -1.62
N LEU A 164 3.57 -8.89 -2.37
CA LEU A 164 2.34 -9.66 -2.20
C LEU A 164 2.66 -11.06 -1.66
N ASP A 165 1.68 -11.71 -1.05
CA ASP A 165 1.82 -13.05 -0.47
C ASP A 165 1.58 -14.16 -1.50
N GLU A 166 2.10 -14.00 -2.71
CA GLU A 166 1.93 -14.96 -3.78
C GLU A 166 3.22 -15.11 -4.58
N PHE A 167 3.42 -16.32 -5.05
CA PHE A 167 4.54 -16.67 -5.91
C PHE A 167 4.04 -17.16 -7.26
N ILE A 168 4.85 -16.93 -8.26
CA ILE A 168 4.64 -17.43 -9.61
C ILE A 168 5.94 -18.06 -10.12
N HIS A 169 5.80 -19.07 -10.95
CA HIS A 169 6.85 -19.59 -11.78
C HIS A 169 6.55 -19.22 -13.23
N ASP A 170 7.37 -18.41 -13.85
CA ASP A 170 7.20 -18.05 -15.25
C ASP A 170 8.07 -18.97 -16.15
N PRO A 171 7.44 -19.93 -16.84
CA PRO A 171 8.16 -20.88 -17.68
C PRO A 171 8.33 -20.42 -19.14
N THR A 172 7.79 -19.26 -19.52
CA THR A 172 7.42 -19.03 -20.92
C THR A 172 8.49 -18.41 -21.80
N GLY A 173 9.61 -17.97 -21.27
CA GLY A 173 10.70 -17.49 -22.11
C GLY A 173 10.38 -16.28 -23.00
N SER A 174 9.40 -15.44 -22.64
CA SER A 174 9.05 -14.22 -23.37
C SER A 174 9.89 -13.03 -22.92
N ALA A 175 10.12 -12.07 -23.79
CA ALA A 175 10.81 -10.83 -23.44
C ALA A 175 9.97 -10.03 -22.43
N TRP A 176 10.64 -9.18 -21.63
CA TRP A 176 9.99 -8.23 -20.73
C TRP A 176 9.00 -7.36 -21.48
N ASN A 177 7.75 -7.35 -21.01
CA ASN A 177 6.72 -6.50 -21.60
C ASN A 177 5.61 -6.15 -20.58
N TRP A 178 4.89 -5.10 -20.88
CA TRP A 178 3.69 -4.68 -20.19
C TRP A 178 2.46 -5.18 -20.96
N TYR A 179 1.51 -5.76 -20.24
CA TYR A 179 0.25 -6.26 -20.79
C TYR A 179 -0.92 -5.68 -20.03
N ASP A 180 -1.96 -5.23 -20.71
CA ASP A 180 -3.17 -4.77 -20.04
C ASP A 180 -3.79 -5.90 -19.21
N VAL A 181 -3.98 -5.67 -17.91
CA VAL A 181 -4.67 -6.61 -17.02
C VAL A 181 -6.12 -6.76 -17.43
N MET A 182 -6.74 -5.67 -17.87
CA MET A 182 -8.10 -5.64 -18.39
C MET A 182 -8.14 -4.81 -19.67
N SER A 183 -8.37 -5.47 -20.79
CA SER A 183 -8.41 -4.82 -22.10
C SER A 183 -9.37 -3.63 -22.12
N GLY A 184 -8.89 -2.48 -22.60
CA GLY A 184 -9.64 -1.24 -22.68
C GLY A 184 -9.92 -0.54 -21.35
N GLN A 185 -9.42 -1.06 -20.23
CA GLN A 185 -9.52 -0.43 -18.91
C GLN A 185 -8.16 0.12 -18.48
N LYS A 186 -8.13 1.36 -18.03
CA LYS A 186 -6.90 2.03 -17.56
C LYS A 186 -6.66 1.75 -16.07
N VAL A 187 -6.63 0.51 -15.67
CA VAL A 187 -6.53 0.09 -14.26
C VAL A 187 -5.14 -0.44 -13.86
N GLY A 188 -4.18 -0.34 -14.78
CA GLY A 188 -2.81 -0.83 -14.61
C GLY A 188 -2.50 -2.03 -15.50
N GLN A 189 -1.24 -2.41 -15.51
CA GLN A 189 -0.71 -3.43 -16.41
C GLN A 189 0.02 -4.53 -15.63
N LEU A 190 0.07 -5.71 -16.22
CA LEU A 190 0.91 -6.83 -15.81
C LEU A 190 2.30 -6.66 -16.40
N TYR A 191 3.32 -6.70 -15.56
CA TYR A 191 4.71 -6.72 -15.99
C TYR A 191 5.25 -8.15 -15.94
N MET A 192 5.41 -8.76 -17.07
CA MET A 192 5.87 -10.14 -17.21
C MET A 192 7.22 -10.23 -17.90
N ALA A 193 8.00 -11.20 -17.47
CA ALA A 193 9.33 -11.44 -18.01
C ALA A 193 9.57 -12.89 -18.40
N ASN A 194 10.60 -13.01 -19.18
CA ASN A 194 11.26 -14.20 -19.63
C ASN A 194 12.20 -14.81 -18.57
N ASN A 195 11.79 -14.99 -17.34
CA ASN A 195 12.68 -15.56 -16.33
C ASN A 195 12.11 -16.87 -15.78
N THR A 196 12.89 -17.93 -15.97
CA THR A 196 12.64 -19.19 -15.27
C THR A 196 12.99 -19.03 -13.78
N GLY A 197 12.20 -19.64 -12.91
CA GLY A 197 12.43 -19.68 -11.48
C GLY A 197 11.33 -19.02 -10.67
N LEU A 198 11.48 -19.08 -9.35
CA LEU A 198 10.52 -18.56 -8.41
C LEU A 198 10.50 -17.02 -8.42
N ARG A 199 9.31 -16.45 -8.54
CA ARG A 199 9.06 -15.00 -8.46
C ARG A 199 8.04 -14.72 -7.39
N ALA A 200 8.27 -13.67 -6.61
CA ALA A 200 7.25 -13.11 -5.72
C ALA A 200 6.52 -11.98 -6.46
N LEU A 201 5.21 -11.91 -6.32
CA LEU A 201 4.43 -10.86 -6.93
C LEU A 201 4.62 -9.53 -6.20
N VAL A 202 4.58 -8.44 -6.95
CA VAL A 202 4.56 -7.07 -6.44
C VAL A 202 3.42 -6.30 -7.08
N GLY A 203 2.75 -5.43 -6.33
CA GLY A 203 1.56 -4.70 -6.79
C GLY A 203 1.74 -3.18 -6.87
N GLY A 204 1.00 -2.53 -7.77
CA GLY A 204 0.73 -1.09 -7.78
C GLY A 204 1.69 -0.20 -8.56
N GLY A 205 2.87 -0.69 -8.90
CA GLY A 205 3.93 0.13 -9.50
C GLY A 205 4.69 0.99 -8.49
N ASP A 206 5.81 1.56 -8.93
CA ASP A 206 6.60 2.53 -8.17
C ASP A 206 6.53 3.95 -8.76
N TRP A 207 7.42 4.82 -8.33
CA TRP A 207 7.51 6.23 -8.79
C TRP A 207 7.92 6.39 -10.25
N GLY A 208 8.49 5.36 -10.88
CA GLY A 208 9.04 5.40 -12.25
C GLY A 208 8.14 4.77 -13.31
N ASP A 209 7.10 4.02 -12.90
CA ASP A 209 6.29 3.23 -13.84
C ASP A 209 5.28 4.06 -14.65
N GLY A 210 5.01 5.30 -14.25
CA GLY A 210 4.18 6.22 -15.00
C GLY A 210 2.79 5.64 -15.32
N VAL A 211 2.49 5.57 -16.60
CA VAL A 211 1.18 5.09 -17.11
C VAL A 211 0.89 3.62 -16.82
N HIS A 212 1.91 2.83 -16.48
CA HIS A 212 1.76 1.41 -16.20
C HIS A 212 1.26 1.14 -14.77
N GLY A 213 1.51 2.09 -13.84
CA GLY A 213 1.04 1.99 -12.46
C GLY A 213 -0.47 2.05 -12.35
N GLY A 214 -1.05 1.21 -11.49
CA GLY A 214 -2.50 1.18 -11.33
C GLY A 214 -2.95 0.25 -10.21
N SER A 215 -4.24 0.32 -9.89
CA SER A 215 -4.87 -0.46 -8.83
C SER A 215 -4.88 -1.98 -9.09
N ARG A 216 -4.56 -2.38 -10.31
CA ARG A 216 -4.41 -3.78 -10.73
C ARG A 216 -3.05 -4.10 -11.33
N THR A 217 -2.11 -3.15 -11.23
CA THR A 217 -0.75 -3.41 -11.69
C THR A 217 -0.12 -4.50 -10.85
N VAL A 218 0.47 -5.47 -11.52
CA VAL A 218 1.22 -6.56 -10.89
C VAL A 218 2.49 -6.84 -11.67
N GLY A 219 3.60 -6.93 -10.95
CA GLY A 219 4.90 -7.32 -11.48
C GLY A 219 5.22 -8.77 -11.11
N CYS A 220 5.65 -9.54 -12.11
CA CYS A 220 6.02 -10.94 -11.98
C CYS A 220 7.52 -11.18 -12.17
N ARG A 221 8.33 -10.15 -11.97
CA ARG A 221 9.74 -10.16 -12.31
C ARG A 221 10.66 -10.52 -11.14
N SER A 222 10.26 -10.18 -9.92
CA SER A 222 11.18 -10.09 -8.80
C SER A 222 11.34 -11.42 -8.06
N CYS A 223 12.56 -11.80 -7.78
CA CYS A 223 12.83 -12.94 -6.91
C CYS A 223 12.51 -12.57 -5.44
N PRO A 224 12.06 -13.50 -4.59
CA PRO A 224 11.73 -13.18 -3.21
C PRO A 224 12.95 -12.73 -2.38
N TRP A 225 14.16 -12.94 -2.82
CA TRP A 225 15.40 -12.47 -2.20
C TRP A 225 15.91 -11.14 -2.77
N ASP A 226 15.26 -10.58 -3.79
CA ASP A 226 15.70 -9.31 -4.38
C ASP A 226 15.55 -8.17 -3.37
N VAL A 227 16.62 -7.36 -3.30
CA VAL A 227 16.68 -6.15 -2.49
C VAL A 227 16.72 -4.97 -3.43
N ASP A 228 15.63 -4.24 -3.53
CA ASP A 228 15.49 -3.10 -4.45
C ASP A 228 14.90 -1.90 -3.72
N THR A 229 15.41 -0.71 -4.04
CA THR A 229 14.98 0.56 -3.44
C THR A 229 13.53 0.91 -3.75
N SER A 230 12.97 0.32 -4.80
CA SER A 230 11.58 0.52 -5.23
C SER A 230 10.59 -0.48 -4.64
N PHE A 231 11.02 -1.50 -3.90
CA PHE A 231 10.14 -2.49 -3.30
C PHE A 231 9.88 -2.22 -1.83
N GLY A 232 8.63 -2.03 -1.49
CA GLY A 232 8.15 -1.78 -0.13
C GLY A 232 7.06 -2.75 0.30
N VAL A 233 6.30 -2.36 1.32
CA VAL A 233 5.26 -3.19 1.95
C VAL A 233 3.99 -2.39 2.20
N TRP A 234 2.87 -3.05 2.05
CA TRP A 234 1.58 -2.70 2.62
C TRP A 234 1.03 -3.93 3.34
N CYS A 235 0.53 -3.78 4.57
CA CYS A 235 0.09 -4.92 5.39
C CYS A 235 -1.43 -4.98 5.57
N VAL A 236 -1.92 -6.20 5.76
CA VAL A 236 -3.29 -6.53 6.13
C VAL A 236 -3.35 -7.39 7.37
#